data_613fc75138439b7184f2a32e561ca21f
#
_entry.id   613fc75138439b7184f2a32e561ca21f
#
_cell.length_a   1.000
_cell.length_b   1.000
_cell.length_c   1.000
_cell.angle_alpha   90.00
_cell.angle_beta   90.00
_cell.angle_gamma   90.00
#
_symmetry.space_group_name_H-M   'P 1'
#
loop_
_entity.id
_entity.type
_entity.pdbx_description
1 polymer ?
#
loop_
_entity_poly.entity_id
_entity_poly.type
_entity_poly.pdbx_seq_one_letter_code
_entity_poly.pdbx_strand_id
1 'polypeptide(L)'
;MGFANRTEPADENSWNFRNKLDPSAQHLQINWSYSISGGKRFYVGKDKNPLSFFLTAGHTTDYQYTDEIIRNTTTSGTVYKDMNGKKYAENISQLALANVDFDMQNRHHISYNLMMIHANTQSVGDYNGKNSIFSDDYENLGFTRRQQTNDNMLIVNQLMTNWGLTKSLSLDAGASYNMVKGYEPDRRINNLTKAEDGY
;
A
#
# COMPACT_ATOMS: atom_id res chain seq x y z
N MET A 1 1.96 -10.62 3.95
CA MET A 1 0.91 -11.54 4.42
C MET A 1 -0.38 -10.79 4.77
N GLY A 2 -0.93 -10.00 3.88
CA GLY A 2 -2.02 -9.06 4.12
C GLY A 2 -3.45 -9.60 3.98
N PHE A 3 -3.68 -10.91 4.00
CA PHE A 3 -5.02 -11.49 3.83
C PHE A 3 -5.63 -12.06 5.13
N ALA A 4 -4.97 -11.87 6.27
CA ALA A 4 -5.51 -12.34 7.55
C ALA A 4 -6.71 -11.48 7.97
N ASN A 5 -7.85 -12.09 8.19
CA ASN A 5 -8.99 -11.46 8.85
C ASN A 5 -8.55 -11.00 10.24
N ARG A 6 -8.55 -9.70 10.47
CA ARG A 6 -8.30 -9.12 11.78
C ARG A 6 -9.64 -9.01 12.47
N THR A 7 -9.83 -9.76 13.54
CA THR A 7 -10.95 -9.59 14.45
C THR A 7 -10.72 -8.35 15.30
N GLU A 8 -11.69 -7.45 15.31
CA GLU A 8 -11.72 -6.35 16.28
C GLU A 8 -11.67 -6.91 17.69
N PRO A 9 -10.99 -6.24 18.64
CA PRO A 9 -10.99 -6.69 20.03
C PRO A 9 -12.42 -6.69 20.57
N ALA A 10 -12.79 -7.76 21.23
CA ALA A 10 -14.14 -7.96 21.77
C ALA A 10 -14.52 -6.98 22.90
N ASP A 11 -13.57 -6.23 23.42
CA ASP A 11 -13.76 -5.24 24.47
C ASP A 11 -12.87 -4.02 24.18
N GLU A 12 -13.51 -2.88 23.92
CA GLU A 12 -12.83 -1.60 23.66
C GLU A 12 -12.02 -1.11 24.87
N ASN A 13 -12.26 -1.64 26.06
CA ASN A 13 -11.54 -1.28 27.28
C ASN A 13 -10.37 -2.23 27.59
N SER A 14 -10.27 -3.38 26.93
CA SER A 14 -9.15 -4.29 27.07
C SER A 14 -8.07 -4.02 26.04
N TRP A 15 -7.23 -3.03 26.29
CA TRP A 15 -6.06 -2.70 25.48
C TRP A 15 -4.98 -3.78 25.60
N ASN A 16 -5.26 -4.94 25.08
CA ASN A 16 -4.27 -6.00 25.02
C ASN A 16 -3.44 -5.82 23.76
N PHE A 17 -2.41 -4.98 23.86
CA PHE A 17 -1.44 -4.77 22.79
C PHE A 17 -0.65 -6.07 22.57
N ARG A 18 -1.06 -6.85 21.58
CA ARG A 18 -0.30 -8.03 21.12
C ARG A 18 1.05 -7.65 20.52
N ASN A 19 1.25 -6.39 20.21
CA ASN A 19 2.43 -5.88 19.55
C ASN A 19 3.35 -5.28 20.60
N LYS A 20 4.62 -5.63 20.54
CA LYS A 20 5.67 -5.09 21.41
C LYS A 20 5.85 -3.60 21.12
N LEU A 21 6.04 -2.79 22.17
CA LEU A 21 6.43 -1.39 22.05
C LEU A 21 7.82 -1.26 21.41
N ASP A 22 8.70 -2.24 21.66
CA ASP A 22 10.01 -2.31 21.04
C ASP A 22 9.96 -3.16 19.77
N PRO A 23 10.33 -2.60 18.62
CA PRO A 23 10.48 -3.35 17.39
C PRO A 23 11.65 -4.32 17.50
N SER A 24 11.50 -5.49 16.93
CA SER A 24 12.61 -6.43 16.79
C SER A 24 13.49 -6.03 15.62
N ALA A 25 14.80 -5.92 15.85
CA ALA A 25 15.75 -5.78 14.76
C ALA A 25 15.83 -7.09 13.96
N GLN A 26 15.69 -6.96 12.65
CA GLN A 26 15.94 -8.07 11.72
C GLN A 26 17.29 -7.85 11.05
N HIS A 27 18.09 -8.88 11.02
CA HIS A 27 19.39 -8.86 10.34
C HIS A 27 19.21 -9.43 8.94
N LEU A 28 19.86 -8.83 7.97
CA LEU A 28 19.89 -9.24 6.56
C LEU A 28 18.51 -9.16 5.87
N GLN A 29 18.15 -7.96 5.46
CA GLN A 29 16.98 -7.71 4.62
C GLN A 29 17.43 -7.60 3.16
N ILE A 30 16.82 -8.40 2.29
CA ILE A 30 17.11 -8.40 0.85
C ILE A 30 15.86 -7.94 0.12
N ASN A 31 15.98 -6.89 -0.68
CA ASN A 31 14.93 -6.47 -1.60
C ASN A 31 14.80 -7.51 -2.72
N TRP A 32 13.59 -7.95 -2.96
CA TRP A 32 13.33 -8.96 -3.97
C TRP A 32 11.98 -8.73 -4.65
N SER A 33 11.91 -9.14 -5.90
CA SER A 33 10.68 -9.10 -6.66
C SER A 33 10.63 -10.27 -7.64
N TYR A 34 9.42 -10.71 -7.92
CA TYR A 34 9.17 -11.65 -9.01
C TYR A 34 7.87 -11.30 -9.71
N SER A 35 7.79 -11.66 -10.95
CA SER A 35 6.55 -11.60 -11.72
C SER A 35 6.46 -12.80 -12.64
N ILE A 36 5.23 -13.21 -12.89
CA ILE A 36 4.89 -14.23 -13.87
C ILE A 36 3.80 -13.67 -14.76
N SER A 37 3.93 -13.89 -16.06
CA SER A 37 2.90 -13.51 -17.01
C SER A 37 2.76 -14.59 -18.07
N GLY A 38 1.56 -14.71 -18.60
CA GLY A 38 1.26 -15.66 -19.66
C GLY A 38 -0.08 -15.37 -20.28
N GLY A 39 -0.24 -15.83 -21.50
CA GLY A 39 -1.48 -15.69 -22.22
C GLY A 39 -1.58 -16.69 -23.35
N LYS A 40 -2.79 -16.87 -23.81
CA LYS A 40 -3.08 -17.76 -24.95
C LYS A 40 -4.28 -17.25 -25.71
N ARG A 41 -4.23 -17.44 -27.02
CA ARG A 41 -5.34 -17.21 -27.93
C ARG A 41 -5.91 -18.54 -28.39
N PHE A 42 -7.21 -18.65 -28.37
CA PHE A 42 -8.00 -19.76 -28.89
C PHE A 42 -8.92 -19.27 -30.00
N TYR A 43 -9.40 -20.18 -30.82
CA TYR A 43 -10.38 -19.90 -31.85
C TYR A 43 -11.65 -20.69 -31.56
N VAL A 44 -12.77 -20.01 -31.41
CA VAL A 44 -14.03 -20.59 -30.94
C VAL A 44 -15.10 -20.52 -32.04
N GLY A 45 -15.90 -21.56 -32.14
CA GLY A 45 -17.02 -21.65 -33.07
C GLY A 45 -16.62 -21.97 -34.52
N LYS A 46 -17.61 -22.01 -35.39
CA LYS A 46 -17.45 -22.28 -36.83
C LYS A 46 -16.68 -21.17 -37.53
N ASP A 47 -16.86 -19.94 -37.07
CA ASP A 47 -16.26 -18.72 -37.66
C ASP A 47 -14.83 -18.49 -37.11
N LYS A 48 -14.30 -19.40 -36.27
CA LYS A 48 -12.98 -19.29 -35.68
C LYS A 48 -12.74 -17.94 -34.98
N ASN A 49 -13.72 -17.47 -34.22
CA ASN A 49 -13.60 -16.23 -33.48
C ASN A 49 -12.48 -16.29 -32.45
N PRO A 50 -11.56 -15.33 -32.39
CA PRO A 50 -10.46 -15.34 -31.43
C PRO A 50 -10.97 -15.02 -30.02
N LEU A 51 -10.56 -15.84 -29.06
CA LEU A 51 -10.70 -15.67 -27.64
C LEU A 51 -9.30 -15.65 -27.03
N SER A 52 -8.92 -14.54 -26.43
CA SER A 52 -7.60 -14.35 -25.84
C SER A 52 -7.70 -14.21 -24.33
N PHE A 53 -6.74 -14.80 -23.64
CA PHE A 53 -6.54 -14.65 -22.20
C PHE A 53 -5.13 -14.13 -21.95
N PHE A 54 -5.02 -13.21 -21.01
CA PHE A 54 -3.75 -12.77 -20.48
C PHE A 54 -3.84 -12.71 -18.97
N LEU A 55 -2.81 -13.22 -18.31
CA LEU A 55 -2.66 -13.17 -16.85
C LEU A 55 -1.26 -12.69 -16.52
N THR A 56 -1.16 -11.79 -15.56
CA THR A 56 0.11 -11.45 -14.91
C THR A 56 -0.10 -11.32 -13.41
N ALA A 57 0.89 -11.76 -12.66
CA ALA A 57 0.95 -11.57 -11.21
C ALA A 57 2.38 -11.22 -10.81
N GLY A 58 2.51 -10.34 -9.84
CA GLY A 58 3.81 -9.89 -9.34
C GLY A 58 3.77 -9.64 -7.84
N HIS A 59 4.94 -9.76 -7.24
CA HIS A 59 5.17 -9.44 -5.83
C HIS A 59 6.52 -8.75 -5.70
N THR A 60 6.55 -7.72 -4.85
CA THR A 60 7.76 -6.98 -4.50
C THR A 60 7.81 -6.81 -3.01
N THR A 61 8.97 -7.05 -2.41
CA THR A 61 9.30 -6.66 -1.04
C THR A 61 10.51 -5.75 -1.08
N ASP A 62 10.36 -4.56 -0.53
CA ASP A 62 11.37 -3.52 -0.49
C ASP A 62 11.59 -3.04 0.94
N TYR A 63 12.85 -3.05 1.37
CA TYR A 63 13.27 -2.56 2.67
C TYR A 63 14.03 -1.25 2.48
N GLN A 64 13.58 -0.23 3.18
CA GLN A 64 14.15 1.10 3.11
C GLN A 64 14.69 1.54 4.45
N TYR A 65 15.85 2.18 4.41
CA TYR A 65 16.41 2.95 5.49
C TYR A 65 16.54 4.41 5.05
N THR A 66 16.08 5.32 5.90
CA THR A 66 16.13 6.75 5.61
C THR A 66 16.57 7.52 6.84
N ASP A 67 17.57 8.38 6.70
CA ASP A 67 17.86 9.40 7.69
C ASP A 67 16.93 10.60 7.45
N GLU A 68 16.18 10.98 8.49
CA GLU A 68 15.17 12.05 8.41
C GLU A 68 15.50 13.18 9.37
N ILE A 69 15.27 14.41 8.92
CA ILE A 69 15.32 15.61 9.76
C ILE A 69 13.91 16.20 9.79
N ILE A 70 13.34 16.32 10.99
CA ILE A 70 12.02 16.92 11.18
C ILE A 70 12.22 18.26 11.85
N ARG A 71 11.97 19.35 11.12
CA ARG A 71 12.08 20.71 11.66
C ARG A 71 10.81 21.48 11.40
N ASN A 72 10.17 21.96 12.48
CA ASN A 72 8.98 22.79 12.41
C ASN A 72 9.22 24.14 13.08
N THR A 73 8.70 25.19 12.46
CA THR A 73 8.81 26.55 12.95
C THR A 73 7.43 27.18 13.12
N THR A 74 7.31 28.12 14.04
CA THR A 74 6.16 29.03 14.13
C THR A 74 6.17 30.02 12.95
N THR A 75 5.08 30.74 12.76
CA THR A 75 5.00 31.83 11.76
C THR A 75 6.00 32.97 12.05
N SER A 76 6.44 33.11 13.30
CA SER A 76 7.48 34.07 13.71
C SER A 76 8.91 33.55 13.50
N GLY A 77 9.08 32.34 12.97
CA GLY A 77 10.39 31.74 12.70
C GLY A 77 11.01 30.98 13.90
N THR A 78 10.32 30.91 15.04
CA THR A 78 10.82 30.16 16.20
C THR A 78 10.72 28.66 15.94
N VAL A 79 11.86 27.94 16.06
CA VAL A 79 11.89 26.49 15.90
C VAL A 79 11.34 25.82 17.17
N TYR A 80 10.20 25.17 17.07
CA TYR A 80 9.61 24.45 18.20
C TYR A 80 9.81 22.92 18.12
N LYS A 81 10.24 22.40 16.98
CA LYS A 81 10.63 21.00 16.78
C LYS A 81 11.87 20.92 15.91
N ASP A 82 12.89 20.24 16.37
CA ASP A 82 14.11 19.96 15.61
C ASP A 82 14.64 18.58 16.04
N MET A 83 14.33 17.57 15.23
CA MET A 83 14.62 16.18 15.54
C MET A 83 15.35 15.52 14.38
N ASN A 84 16.37 14.74 14.70
CA ASN A 84 17.05 13.85 13.75
C ASN A 84 16.59 12.42 14.03
N GLY A 85 16.29 11.68 12.99
CA GLY A 85 15.75 10.35 13.12
C GLY A 85 16.19 9.38 12.05
N LYS A 86 15.93 8.13 12.35
CA LYS A 86 16.15 7.00 11.47
C LYS A 86 14.84 6.28 11.26
N LYS A 87 14.45 6.14 10.00
CA LYS A 87 13.25 5.43 9.64
C LYS A 87 13.57 4.16 8.87
N TYR A 88 12.97 3.09 9.29
CA TYR A 88 13.01 1.78 8.65
C TYR A 88 11.62 1.47 8.13
N ALA A 89 11.52 1.04 6.89
CA ALA A 89 10.26 0.67 6.29
C ALA A 89 10.37 -0.64 5.51
N GLU A 90 9.34 -1.46 5.61
CA GLU A 90 9.08 -2.61 4.76
C GLU A 90 7.86 -2.30 3.89
N ASN A 91 8.04 -2.35 2.59
CA ASN A 91 6.99 -2.14 1.60
C ASN A 91 6.75 -3.44 0.84
N ILE A 92 5.53 -3.95 0.91
CA ILE A 92 5.09 -5.12 0.17
C ILE A 92 4.08 -4.66 -0.86
N SER A 93 4.32 -4.97 -2.13
CA SER A 93 3.39 -4.70 -3.22
C SER A 93 3.07 -5.97 -3.99
N GLN A 94 1.80 -6.20 -4.22
CA GLN A 94 1.28 -7.34 -4.96
C GLN A 94 0.36 -6.83 -6.07
N LEU A 95 0.58 -7.33 -7.27
CA LEU A 95 -0.24 -7.03 -8.44
C LEU A 95 -0.76 -8.35 -9.04
N ALA A 96 -2.03 -8.37 -9.35
CA ALA A 96 -2.59 -9.39 -10.23
C ALA A 96 -3.45 -8.70 -11.29
N LEU A 97 -3.30 -9.10 -12.55
CA LEU A 97 -4.09 -8.63 -13.67
C LEU A 97 -4.52 -9.82 -14.51
N ALA A 98 -5.80 -9.85 -14.84
CA ALA A 98 -6.36 -10.79 -15.78
C ALA A 98 -7.14 -10.03 -16.85
N ASN A 99 -6.93 -10.40 -18.09
CA ASN A 99 -7.64 -9.87 -19.24
C ASN A 99 -8.24 -11.02 -20.04
N VAL A 100 -9.44 -10.82 -20.50
CA VAL A 100 -10.12 -11.74 -21.43
C VAL A 100 -10.71 -10.90 -22.57
N ASP A 101 -10.28 -11.18 -23.80
CA ASP A 101 -10.75 -10.52 -25.00
C ASP A 101 -11.42 -11.52 -25.93
N PHE A 102 -12.58 -11.17 -26.45
CA PHE A 102 -13.31 -11.96 -27.41
C PHE A 102 -13.74 -11.11 -28.61
N ASP A 103 -13.27 -11.49 -29.78
CA ASP A 103 -13.66 -10.88 -31.05
C ASP A 103 -14.66 -11.78 -31.76
N MET A 104 -15.80 -11.23 -32.11
CA MET A 104 -16.86 -11.93 -32.83
C MET A 104 -16.95 -11.41 -34.28
N GLN A 105 -16.66 -12.28 -35.24
CA GLN A 105 -16.76 -12.01 -36.68
C GLN A 105 -15.97 -10.77 -37.13
N ASN A 106 -14.87 -10.42 -36.45
CA ASN A 106 -14.09 -9.19 -36.67
C ASN A 106 -14.90 -7.89 -36.63
N ARG A 107 -16.06 -7.92 -36.01
CA ARG A 107 -17.02 -6.81 -36.02
C ARG A 107 -17.44 -6.37 -34.63
N HIS A 108 -17.42 -7.29 -33.67
CA HIS A 108 -17.79 -7.01 -32.30
C HIS A 108 -16.65 -7.44 -31.38
N HIS A 109 -16.34 -6.61 -30.46
CA HIS A 109 -15.26 -6.87 -29.46
C HIS A 109 -15.82 -6.75 -28.06
N ILE A 110 -15.48 -7.71 -27.20
CA ILE A 110 -15.80 -7.70 -25.77
C ILE A 110 -14.50 -7.93 -25.02
N SER A 111 -14.19 -7.06 -24.08
CA SER A 111 -13.02 -7.15 -23.24
C SER A 111 -13.40 -7.05 -21.76
N TYR A 112 -12.89 -7.97 -20.97
CA TYR A 112 -13.01 -7.92 -19.51
C TYR A 112 -11.63 -7.83 -18.89
N ASN A 113 -11.44 -6.82 -18.03
CA ASN A 113 -10.22 -6.60 -17.27
C ASN A 113 -10.50 -6.71 -15.77
N LEU A 114 -9.71 -7.52 -15.10
CA LEU A 114 -9.62 -7.58 -13.65
C LEU A 114 -8.22 -7.16 -13.24
N MET A 115 -8.11 -6.17 -12.35
CA MET A 115 -6.85 -5.77 -11.75
C MET A 115 -6.99 -5.74 -10.23
N MET A 116 -6.03 -6.31 -9.54
CA MET A 116 -5.89 -6.22 -8.09
C MET A 116 -4.52 -5.67 -7.77
N ILE A 117 -4.48 -4.63 -6.95
CA ILE A 117 -3.26 -4.08 -6.35
C ILE A 117 -3.43 -4.13 -4.85
N HIS A 118 -2.47 -4.73 -4.17
CA HIS A 118 -2.39 -4.74 -2.72
C HIS A 118 -1.04 -4.18 -2.29
N ALA A 119 -1.05 -3.14 -1.46
CA ALA A 119 0.14 -2.47 -0.95
C ALA A 119 0.09 -2.43 0.58
N ASN A 120 1.09 -3.00 1.21
CA ASN A 120 1.27 -2.95 2.65
C ASN A 120 2.59 -2.26 2.97
N THR A 121 2.56 -1.28 3.87
CA THR A 121 3.74 -0.58 4.36
C THR A 121 3.77 -0.65 5.87
N GLN A 122 4.87 -1.15 6.40
CA GLN A 122 5.18 -1.12 7.83
C GLN A 122 6.40 -0.26 8.05
N SER A 123 6.34 0.66 9.00
CA SER A 123 7.47 1.54 9.27
C SER A 123 7.66 1.79 10.77
N VAL A 124 8.94 1.96 11.13
CA VAL A 124 9.38 2.40 12.45
C VAL A 124 10.35 3.55 12.27
N GLY A 125 10.07 4.68 12.91
CA GLY A 125 10.95 5.84 12.93
C GLY A 125 11.32 6.19 14.37
N ASP A 126 12.61 6.30 14.64
CA ASP A 126 13.17 6.72 15.92
C ASP A 126 13.83 8.10 15.77
N TYR A 127 13.34 9.06 16.51
CA TYR A 127 13.72 10.47 16.38
C TYR A 127 14.21 10.99 17.74
N ASN A 128 15.34 11.68 17.72
CA ASN A 128 15.91 12.33 18.90
C ASN A 128 16.10 13.82 18.62
N GLY A 129 15.78 14.65 19.57
CA GLY A 129 15.99 16.08 19.45
C GLY A 129 14.98 16.89 20.23
N LYS A 130 14.91 18.18 19.91
CA LYS A 130 14.02 19.11 20.55
C LYS A 130 12.59 18.91 20.06
N ASN A 131 11.67 18.82 21.01
CA ASN A 131 10.24 18.82 20.73
C ASN A 131 9.49 19.52 21.86
N SER A 132 8.99 20.74 21.61
CA SER A 132 8.31 21.56 22.63
C SER A 132 7.00 20.97 23.16
N ILE A 133 6.51 19.86 22.58
CA ILE A 133 5.41 19.10 23.17
C ILE A 133 5.74 18.58 24.56
N PHE A 134 7.02 18.39 24.86
CA PHE A 134 7.47 17.81 26.14
C PHE A 134 7.76 18.87 27.22
N SER A 135 8.19 20.05 26.83
CA SER A 135 8.54 21.12 27.74
C SER A 135 8.82 22.41 26.97
N ASP A 136 8.47 23.55 27.54
CA ASP A 136 8.88 24.87 27.05
C ASP A 136 10.37 25.13 27.27
N ASP A 137 11.05 24.30 28.07
CA ASP A 137 12.46 24.37 28.32
C ASP A 137 13.28 23.89 27.13
N TYR A 138 14.09 24.78 26.58
CA TYR A 138 14.91 24.55 25.37
C TYR A 138 15.98 23.46 25.54
N GLU A 139 16.25 23.01 26.75
CA GLU A 139 17.30 22.02 27.05
C GLU A 139 16.80 20.57 27.05
N ASN A 140 15.47 20.35 27.09
CA ASN A 140 14.94 18.99 27.17
C ASN A 140 14.89 18.32 25.81
N LEU A 141 15.88 17.48 25.56
CA LEU A 141 15.90 16.57 24.43
C LEU A 141 14.89 15.43 24.68
N GLY A 142 14.08 15.18 23.67
CA GLY A 142 13.10 14.09 23.68
C GLY A 142 13.44 13.01 22.70
N PHE A 143 12.85 11.86 22.92
CA PHE A 143 12.83 10.72 21.99
C PHE A 143 11.40 10.48 21.53
N THR A 144 11.22 10.32 20.23
CA THR A 144 9.93 9.95 19.64
C THR A 144 10.10 8.69 18.81
N ARG A 145 9.36 7.63 19.14
CA ARG A 145 9.22 6.45 18.30
C ARG A 145 7.86 6.46 17.63
N ARG A 146 7.85 6.41 16.31
CA ARG A 146 6.64 6.28 15.51
C ARG A 146 6.62 4.93 14.82
N GLN A 147 5.57 4.16 15.09
CA GLN A 147 5.29 2.90 14.40
C GLN A 147 3.99 3.07 13.62
N GLN A 148 3.97 2.62 12.37
CA GLN A 148 2.81 2.76 11.52
C GLN A 148 2.72 1.60 10.54
N THR A 149 1.52 1.06 10.38
CA THR A 149 1.20 0.06 9.36
C THR A 149 0.04 0.57 8.52
N ASN A 150 0.22 0.58 7.20
CA ASN A 150 -0.83 0.88 6.23
C ASN A 150 -1.06 -0.33 5.35
N ASP A 151 -2.32 -0.64 5.08
CA ASP A 151 -2.75 -1.77 4.27
C ASP A 151 -3.82 -1.28 3.29
N ASN A 152 -3.45 -1.21 2.00
CA ASN A 152 -4.29 -0.65 0.96
C ASN A 152 -4.55 -1.69 -0.14
N MET A 153 -5.78 -1.80 -0.56
CA MET A 153 -6.18 -2.70 -1.64
C MET A 153 -7.07 -1.98 -2.65
N LEU A 154 -6.76 -2.15 -3.91
CA LEU A 154 -7.57 -1.72 -5.05
C LEU A 154 -7.95 -2.93 -5.89
N ILE A 155 -9.22 -3.11 -6.16
CA ILE A 155 -9.74 -4.08 -7.13
C ILE A 155 -10.52 -3.31 -8.18
N VAL A 156 -10.15 -3.51 -9.44
CA VAL A 156 -10.78 -2.88 -10.61
C VAL A 156 -11.34 -3.96 -11.48
N ASN A 157 -12.62 -3.84 -11.81
CA ASN A 157 -13.30 -4.68 -12.80
C ASN A 157 -13.83 -3.79 -13.91
N GLN A 158 -13.49 -4.10 -15.14
CA GLN A 158 -13.93 -3.33 -16.31
C GLN A 158 -14.43 -4.28 -17.39
N LEU A 159 -15.62 -4.00 -17.87
CA LEU A 159 -16.18 -4.64 -19.05
C LEU A 159 -16.29 -3.57 -20.14
N MET A 160 -15.67 -3.82 -21.27
CA MET A 160 -15.70 -2.92 -22.42
C MET A 160 -16.20 -3.68 -23.64
N THR A 161 -16.98 -3.02 -24.45
CA THR A 161 -17.54 -3.60 -25.67
C THR A 161 -17.51 -2.61 -26.81
N ASN A 162 -17.18 -3.10 -28.02
CA ASN A 162 -17.33 -2.37 -29.27
C ASN A 162 -18.23 -3.18 -30.20
N TRP A 163 -19.31 -2.58 -30.67
CA TRP A 163 -20.30 -3.20 -31.56
C TRP A 163 -20.33 -2.48 -32.89
N GLY A 164 -19.89 -3.14 -33.93
CA GLY A 164 -20.09 -2.63 -35.29
C GLY A 164 -21.54 -2.81 -35.75
N LEU A 165 -22.35 -1.76 -35.67
CA LEU A 165 -23.77 -1.80 -36.02
C LEU A 165 -23.99 -1.80 -37.56
N THR A 166 -23.21 -0.99 -38.27
CA THR A 166 -23.19 -0.95 -39.75
C THR A 166 -21.74 -0.85 -40.22
N LYS A 167 -21.51 -0.75 -41.54
CA LYS A 167 -20.16 -0.53 -42.09
C LYS A 167 -19.56 0.82 -41.65
N SER A 168 -20.40 1.78 -41.30
CA SER A 168 -20.02 3.16 -40.98
C SER A 168 -20.33 3.59 -39.55
N LEU A 169 -20.96 2.71 -38.77
CA LEU A 169 -21.41 3.02 -37.41
C LEU A 169 -20.95 1.93 -36.42
N SER A 170 -20.26 2.33 -35.38
CA SER A 170 -19.93 1.49 -34.21
C SER A 170 -20.44 2.12 -32.93
N LEU A 171 -20.73 1.28 -31.95
CA LEU A 171 -21.12 1.64 -30.60
C LEU A 171 -20.07 1.11 -29.62
N ASP A 172 -19.49 2.02 -28.86
CA ASP A 172 -18.60 1.68 -27.73
C ASP A 172 -19.38 1.83 -26.43
N ALA A 173 -19.34 0.81 -25.60
CA ALA A 173 -19.94 0.84 -24.27
C ALA A 173 -18.97 0.22 -23.26
N GLY A 174 -19.03 0.71 -22.03
CA GLY A 174 -18.20 0.20 -20.96
C GLY A 174 -18.86 0.36 -19.60
N ALA A 175 -18.55 -0.56 -18.70
CA ALA A 175 -18.92 -0.50 -17.30
C ALA A 175 -17.71 -0.85 -16.44
N SER A 176 -17.57 -0.17 -15.29
CA SER A 176 -16.55 -0.52 -14.33
C SER A 176 -17.11 -0.57 -12.92
N TYR A 177 -16.61 -1.54 -12.14
CA TYR A 177 -16.85 -1.63 -10.71
C TYR A 177 -15.52 -1.71 -9.98
N ASN A 178 -15.25 -0.71 -9.14
CA ASN A 178 -13.99 -0.58 -8.44
C ASN A 178 -14.22 -0.62 -6.95
N MET A 179 -13.35 -1.35 -6.24
CA MET A 179 -13.36 -1.42 -4.79
C MET A 179 -12.00 -0.94 -4.26
N VAL A 180 -12.04 0.05 -3.39
CA VAL A 180 -10.86 0.57 -2.70
C VAL A 180 -11.03 0.29 -1.21
N LYS A 181 -10.01 -0.30 -0.60
CA LYS A 181 -9.90 -0.45 0.85
C LYS A 181 -8.61 0.19 1.30
N GLY A 182 -8.70 1.17 2.19
CA GLY A 182 -7.57 1.75 2.90
C GLY A 182 -7.73 1.44 4.38
N TYR A 183 -6.74 0.85 4.98
CA TYR A 183 -6.76 0.44 6.37
C TYR A 183 -5.43 0.76 7.05
N GLU A 184 -5.50 1.36 8.22
CA GLU A 184 -4.36 1.63 9.09
C GLU A 184 -4.54 0.82 10.39
N PRO A 185 -4.08 -0.43 10.41
CA PRO A 185 -4.33 -1.33 11.52
C PRO A 185 -3.53 -1.00 12.77
N ASP A 186 -2.44 -0.27 12.64
CA ASP A 186 -1.59 0.09 13.77
C ASP A 186 -0.91 1.43 13.52
N ARG A 187 -1.12 2.36 14.45
CA ARG A 187 -0.37 3.62 14.57
C ARG A 187 -0.07 3.86 16.02
N ARG A 188 1.22 3.99 16.35
CA ARG A 188 1.69 4.31 17.69
C ARG A 188 2.72 5.40 17.63
N ILE A 189 2.65 6.31 18.57
CA ILE A 189 3.64 7.36 18.77
C ILE A 189 3.97 7.35 20.26
N ASN A 190 5.19 6.94 20.58
CA ASN A 190 5.73 7.01 21.92
C ASN A 190 6.63 8.22 22.01
N ASN A 191 6.33 9.09 22.95
CA ASN A 191 7.11 10.28 23.23
C ASN A 191 7.69 10.16 24.64
N LEU A 192 9.00 10.24 24.74
CA LEU A 192 9.73 10.17 26.00
C LEU A 192 10.55 11.46 26.19
N THR A 193 10.53 12.00 27.38
CA THR A 193 11.43 13.06 27.80
C THR A 193 12.65 12.43 28.48
N LYS A 194 13.80 13.06 28.32
CA LYS A 194 14.99 12.63 29.04
C LYS A 194 14.83 13.01 30.53
N ALA A 195 14.80 12.02 31.40
CA ALA A 195 14.91 12.22 32.85
C ALA A 195 16.36 12.40 33.26
N GLU A 196 16.61 12.84 34.53
CA GLU A 196 17.98 12.99 35.05
C GLU A 196 18.77 11.65 35.02
N ASP A 197 18.07 10.52 35.11
CA ASP A 197 18.63 9.16 35.10
C ASP A 197 18.62 8.48 33.72
N GLY A 198 18.23 9.18 32.67
CA GLY A 198 18.06 8.63 31.31
C GLY A 198 16.61 8.58 30.87
N TYR A 199 16.30 7.73 29.87
CA TYR A 199 14.94 7.49 29.38
C TYR A 199 14.25 6.39 30.16
#